data_2d712442058d5b5070e7c825a4482210
#
_entry.id   2d712442058d5b5070e7c825a4482210
#
_cell.length_a   1.000
_cell.length_b   1.000
_cell.length_c   1.000
_cell.angle_alpha   90.00
_cell.angle_beta   90.00
_cell.angle_gamma   90.00
#
_symmetry.space_group_name_H-M   'P 1'
#
loop_
_entity.id
_entity.type
_entity.pdbx_description
1 polymer ?
#
loop_
_entity_poly.entity_id
_entity_poly.type
_entity_poly.pdbx_seq_one_letter_code
_entity_poly.pdbx_strand_id
1 'polypeptide(L)'
;MVSAAAQNAIGSEAEFVAAIKAHERYVRREPNGRRGDLRFIKVPGVNLSQRRLDEIEFSGANLSKANLEGANLDRAVLYCADLSGANLSQTSLKGADLRGVRIHGTSFEFADMDHADFRQSTIAFLNKNNQWSVGGKDKNHSTTVSFMNCSLRGAKLNNANLKDASFDGALLNGASFGGTTLGNASFEGAVLIGVNLAELRVPADRLKNCITEPGAELKARLPELVAILENAQVWAQTDGRQGAPANLEGEDIRLLAGAMRNRKLTGIRCAKTRAVGADFSACELQAANFDGADLRSAIFIDADLRGASFRGANLVHADFSRANLLPLVLKSGVALTPDFEGALLDRANFREAQRVPV
;
A
#
# COMPACT_ATOMS: atom_id res chain seq x y z
N MET A 1 -37.35 -6.51 18.62
CA MET A 1 -36.91 -7.58 19.54
C MET A 1 -35.74 -8.29 18.87
N VAL A 2 -34.52 -7.90 19.23
CA VAL A 2 -33.29 -8.58 18.77
C VAL A 2 -33.10 -9.75 19.69
N SER A 3 -33.24 -10.94 19.12
CA SER A 3 -33.01 -12.23 19.78
C SER A 3 -31.64 -12.20 20.45
N ALA A 4 -31.62 -12.49 21.75
CA ALA A 4 -30.42 -12.80 22.51
C ALA A 4 -29.86 -14.16 22.06
N ALA A 5 -29.28 -14.20 20.87
CA ALA A 5 -28.52 -15.35 20.39
C ALA A 5 -27.11 -15.26 21.01
N ALA A 6 -26.93 -16.08 22.07
CA ALA A 6 -25.68 -16.57 22.61
C ALA A 6 -24.49 -15.61 22.53
N GLN A 7 -24.28 -14.82 23.57
CA GLN A 7 -22.96 -14.37 23.97
C GLN A 7 -22.10 -15.62 24.20
N ASN A 8 -21.41 -16.09 23.17
CA ASN A 8 -20.21 -16.91 23.35
C ASN A 8 -19.14 -15.98 23.89
N ALA A 9 -19.24 -15.62 25.14
CA ALA A 9 -18.22 -14.90 25.85
C ALA A 9 -17.02 -15.84 25.91
N ILE A 10 -16.02 -15.59 25.08
CA ILE A 10 -14.68 -16.15 25.28
C ILE A 10 -14.24 -15.61 26.65
N GLY A 11 -14.29 -16.48 27.68
CA GLY A 11 -14.12 -16.11 29.10
C GLY A 11 -12.66 -16.17 29.55
N SER A 12 -11.76 -16.73 28.71
CA SER A 12 -10.36 -16.91 29.09
C SER A 12 -9.40 -16.64 27.94
N GLU A 13 -8.17 -16.31 28.28
CA GLU A 13 -7.08 -16.15 27.29
C GLU A 13 -6.84 -17.44 26.49
N ALA A 14 -6.95 -18.60 27.14
CA ALA A 14 -6.80 -19.90 26.50
C ALA A 14 -7.86 -20.16 25.43
N GLU A 15 -9.11 -19.78 25.68
CA GLU A 15 -10.21 -19.90 24.72
C GLU A 15 -9.99 -18.94 23.52
N PHE A 16 -9.52 -17.73 23.79
CA PHE A 16 -9.15 -16.77 22.74
C PHE A 16 -8.06 -17.34 21.83
N VAL A 17 -6.97 -17.84 22.43
CA VAL A 17 -5.85 -18.45 21.67
C VAL A 17 -6.35 -19.66 20.87
N ALA A 18 -7.22 -20.48 21.43
CA ALA A 18 -7.82 -21.64 20.73
C ALA A 18 -8.68 -21.18 19.53
N ALA A 19 -9.46 -20.10 19.70
CA ALA A 19 -10.30 -19.55 18.65
C ALA A 19 -9.46 -18.99 17.48
N ILE A 20 -8.37 -18.27 17.79
CA ILE A 20 -7.42 -17.78 16.78
C ILE A 20 -6.78 -18.97 16.02
N LYS A 21 -6.31 -19.99 16.72
CA LYS A 21 -5.73 -21.20 16.08
C LYS A 21 -6.75 -21.93 15.19
N ALA A 22 -8.01 -22.03 15.64
CA ALA A 22 -9.08 -22.64 14.83
C ALA A 22 -9.39 -21.81 13.59
N HIS A 23 -9.34 -20.47 13.72
CA HIS A 23 -9.51 -19.56 12.58
C HIS A 23 -8.35 -19.68 11.57
N GLU A 24 -7.11 -19.73 12.01
CA GLU A 24 -5.96 -19.92 11.11
C GLU A 24 -6.05 -21.25 10.34
N ARG A 25 -6.55 -22.33 10.97
CA ARG A 25 -6.85 -23.59 10.27
C ARG A 25 -7.95 -23.40 9.23
N TYR A 26 -9.00 -22.64 9.54
CA TYR A 26 -10.06 -22.31 8.58
C TYR A 26 -9.49 -21.61 7.35
N VAL A 27 -8.64 -20.59 7.56
CA VAL A 27 -7.99 -19.84 6.45
C VAL A 27 -7.11 -20.76 5.59
N ARG A 28 -6.43 -21.74 6.22
CA ARG A 28 -5.60 -22.75 5.53
C ARG A 28 -6.39 -23.90 4.94
N ARG A 29 -7.73 -23.95 5.13
CA ARG A 29 -8.61 -25.06 4.76
C ARG A 29 -8.21 -26.39 5.37
N GLU A 30 -7.68 -26.36 6.59
CA GLU A 30 -7.28 -27.52 7.39
C GLU A 30 -8.47 -28.12 8.15
N PRO A 31 -8.43 -29.42 8.51
CA PRO A 31 -9.45 -30.06 9.33
C PRO A 31 -9.66 -29.34 10.68
N ASN A 32 -10.91 -29.32 11.17
CA ASN A 32 -11.31 -28.63 12.39
C ASN A 32 -11.08 -27.11 12.40
N GLY A 33 -10.83 -26.50 11.22
CA GLY A 33 -10.83 -25.06 11.06
C GLY A 33 -12.24 -24.48 11.22
N ARG A 34 -12.37 -23.37 11.96
CA ARG A 34 -13.62 -22.63 12.12
C ARG A 34 -13.34 -21.14 11.98
N ARG A 35 -14.19 -20.44 11.20
CA ARG A 35 -14.12 -18.98 11.13
C ARG A 35 -14.26 -18.40 12.53
N GLY A 36 -13.33 -17.52 12.93
CA GLY A 36 -13.37 -16.88 14.24
C GLY A 36 -14.53 -15.88 14.31
N ASP A 37 -15.43 -16.09 15.25
CA ASP A 37 -16.46 -15.12 15.66
C ASP A 37 -16.04 -14.55 17.01
N LEU A 38 -15.40 -13.39 17.00
CA LEU A 38 -14.82 -12.70 18.14
C LEU A 38 -15.49 -11.34 18.38
N ARG A 39 -16.78 -11.25 18.02
CA ARG A 39 -17.58 -10.05 18.25
C ARG A 39 -17.57 -9.66 19.72
N PHE A 40 -17.39 -8.36 19.96
CA PHE A 40 -17.42 -7.73 21.28
C PHE A 40 -16.35 -8.25 22.27
N ILE A 41 -15.36 -9.01 21.80
CA ILE A 41 -14.26 -9.45 22.66
C ILE A 41 -13.46 -8.26 23.20
N LYS A 42 -12.92 -8.41 24.41
CA LYS A 42 -12.10 -7.38 25.05
C LYS A 42 -10.70 -7.94 25.28
N VAL A 43 -9.78 -7.63 24.39
CA VAL A 43 -8.37 -8.08 24.42
C VAL A 43 -7.41 -6.91 24.14
N PRO A 44 -7.46 -5.84 24.93
CA PRO A 44 -6.57 -4.70 24.71
C PRO A 44 -5.11 -5.11 24.85
N GLY A 45 -4.23 -4.58 24.00
CA GLY A 45 -2.79 -4.87 24.02
C GLY A 45 -2.42 -6.28 23.54
N VAL A 46 -3.35 -7.05 23.00
CA VAL A 46 -3.07 -8.40 22.50
C VAL A 46 -2.04 -8.39 21.37
N ASN A 47 -1.17 -9.40 21.33
CA ASN A 47 -0.26 -9.60 20.21
C ASN A 47 -0.84 -10.59 19.19
N LEU A 48 -1.20 -10.06 18.04
CA LEU A 48 -1.70 -10.79 16.86
C LEU A 48 -0.81 -10.54 15.63
N SER A 49 0.43 -10.09 15.83
CA SER A 49 1.36 -9.82 14.72
C SER A 49 1.60 -11.06 13.87
N GLN A 50 1.72 -10.86 12.56
CA GLN A 50 1.99 -11.90 11.54
C GLN A 50 0.93 -13.01 11.48
N ARG A 51 -0.24 -12.85 12.11
CA ARG A 51 -1.32 -13.84 12.11
C ARG A 51 -2.14 -13.82 10.83
N ARG A 52 -2.70 -14.95 10.48
CA ARG A 52 -3.64 -15.11 9.37
C ARG A 52 -5.06 -14.98 9.91
N LEU A 53 -5.63 -13.79 9.75
CA LEU A 53 -6.93 -13.38 10.29
C LEU A 53 -7.90 -12.98 9.16
N ASP A 54 -7.70 -13.53 7.97
CA ASP A 54 -8.53 -13.27 6.78
C ASP A 54 -10.00 -13.59 7.09
N GLU A 55 -10.91 -12.66 6.83
CA GLU A 55 -12.36 -12.82 7.07
C GLU A 55 -12.79 -12.98 8.53
N ILE A 56 -11.91 -12.74 9.50
CA ILE A 56 -12.27 -12.84 10.92
C ILE A 56 -13.37 -11.83 11.30
N GLU A 57 -14.18 -12.19 12.28
CA GLU A 57 -15.27 -11.36 12.78
C GLU A 57 -14.88 -10.71 14.10
N PHE A 58 -14.58 -9.40 14.09
CA PHE A 58 -14.20 -8.58 15.24
C PHE A 58 -15.16 -7.40 15.48
N SER A 59 -16.40 -7.45 14.99
CA SER A 59 -17.35 -6.34 15.21
C SER A 59 -17.48 -5.99 16.69
N GLY A 60 -17.34 -4.71 17.02
CA GLY A 60 -17.41 -4.18 18.38
C GLY A 60 -16.30 -4.67 19.31
N ALA A 61 -15.28 -5.34 18.81
CA ALA A 61 -14.17 -5.82 19.64
C ALA A 61 -13.35 -4.65 20.19
N ASN A 62 -12.82 -4.80 21.41
CA ASN A 62 -11.79 -3.91 21.95
C ASN A 62 -10.40 -4.50 21.69
N LEU A 63 -9.75 -3.99 20.67
CA LEU A 63 -8.38 -4.29 20.25
C LEU A 63 -7.45 -3.09 20.49
N SER A 64 -7.81 -2.19 21.40
CA SER A 64 -7.00 -1.02 21.71
C SER A 64 -5.60 -1.42 22.11
N LYS A 65 -4.58 -0.70 21.58
CA LYS A 65 -3.16 -0.99 21.80
C LYS A 65 -2.70 -2.38 21.32
N ALA A 66 -3.50 -3.11 20.56
CA ALA A 66 -3.11 -4.41 20.02
C ALA A 66 -1.93 -4.25 19.05
N ASN A 67 -1.06 -5.26 19.01
CA ASN A 67 -0.06 -5.40 17.97
C ASN A 67 -0.59 -6.34 16.88
N LEU A 68 -0.92 -5.78 15.73
CA LEU A 68 -1.42 -6.47 14.54
C LEU A 68 -0.42 -6.37 13.36
N GLU A 69 0.82 -5.92 13.64
CA GLU A 69 1.85 -5.70 12.62
C GLU A 69 2.02 -6.91 11.70
N GLY A 70 1.97 -6.67 10.40
CA GLY A 70 2.15 -7.68 9.37
C GLY A 70 1.07 -8.78 9.35
N ALA A 71 -0.01 -8.66 10.13
CA ALA A 71 -1.12 -9.62 10.10
C ALA A 71 -1.87 -9.53 8.76
N ASN A 72 -2.51 -10.62 8.35
CA ASN A 72 -3.46 -10.61 7.24
C ASN A 72 -4.89 -10.53 7.79
N LEU A 73 -5.56 -9.41 7.53
CA LEU A 73 -6.95 -9.09 7.89
C LEU A 73 -7.82 -8.84 6.63
N ASP A 74 -7.44 -9.42 5.49
CA ASP A 74 -8.21 -9.25 4.26
C ASP A 74 -9.67 -9.66 4.48
N ARG A 75 -10.59 -8.79 4.08
CA ARG A 75 -12.05 -8.98 4.23
C ARG A 75 -12.51 -9.21 5.68
N ALA A 76 -11.66 -8.89 6.68
CA ALA A 76 -12.06 -8.94 8.09
C ALA A 76 -13.19 -7.95 8.38
N VAL A 77 -14.06 -8.29 9.34
CA VAL A 77 -15.12 -7.40 9.78
C VAL A 77 -14.71 -6.80 11.12
N LEU A 78 -14.38 -5.50 11.11
CA LEU A 78 -13.96 -4.70 12.26
C LEU A 78 -15.00 -3.61 12.59
N TYR A 79 -16.25 -3.81 12.16
CA TYR A 79 -17.32 -2.83 12.33
C TYR A 79 -17.43 -2.36 13.79
N CYS A 80 -17.33 -1.06 14.01
CA CYS A 80 -17.36 -0.42 15.34
C CYS A 80 -16.30 -0.95 16.34
N ALA A 81 -15.23 -1.60 15.90
CA ALA A 81 -14.16 -2.04 16.76
C ALA A 81 -13.35 -0.85 17.32
N ASP A 82 -12.69 -1.05 18.44
CA ASP A 82 -11.75 -0.12 19.03
C ASP A 82 -10.32 -0.55 18.73
N LEU A 83 -9.65 0.19 17.84
CA LEU A 83 -8.25 0.01 17.46
C LEU A 83 -7.36 1.15 18.01
N SER A 84 -7.86 1.94 18.96
CA SER A 84 -7.12 3.09 19.50
C SER A 84 -5.74 2.69 20.00
N GLY A 85 -4.69 3.34 19.49
CA GLY A 85 -3.30 3.06 19.81
C GLY A 85 -2.78 1.73 19.31
N ALA A 86 -3.50 1.00 18.47
CA ALA A 86 -3.04 -0.25 17.90
C ALA A 86 -1.96 -0.03 16.82
N ASN A 87 -1.07 -1.01 16.69
CA ASN A 87 -0.09 -1.08 15.60
C ASN A 87 -0.62 -2.01 14.50
N LEU A 88 -1.06 -1.43 13.37
CA LEU A 88 -1.44 -2.15 12.16
C LEU A 88 -0.44 -1.89 11.02
N SER A 89 0.79 -1.51 11.35
CA SER A 89 1.82 -1.30 10.33
C SER A 89 2.05 -2.59 9.54
N GLN A 90 2.24 -2.46 8.23
CA GLN A 90 2.46 -3.59 7.32
C GLN A 90 1.33 -4.65 7.32
N THR A 91 0.13 -4.37 7.83
CA THR A 91 -1.02 -5.29 7.72
C THR A 91 -1.58 -5.34 6.31
N SER A 92 -2.23 -6.45 5.96
CA SER A 92 -3.15 -6.51 4.84
C SER A 92 -4.59 -6.43 5.35
N LEU A 93 -5.35 -5.46 4.85
CA LEU A 93 -6.75 -5.16 5.22
C LEU A 93 -7.61 -4.97 3.96
N LYS A 94 -7.23 -5.62 2.84
CA LYS A 94 -7.95 -5.46 1.56
C LYS A 94 -9.42 -5.80 1.70
N GLY A 95 -10.27 -4.85 1.33
CA GLY A 95 -11.71 -5.02 1.40
C GLY A 95 -12.27 -5.21 2.81
N ALA A 96 -11.51 -4.90 3.86
CA ALA A 96 -11.98 -5.00 5.24
C ALA A 96 -13.09 -3.99 5.55
N ASP A 97 -14.04 -4.37 6.41
CA ASP A 97 -15.08 -3.50 6.93
C ASP A 97 -14.61 -2.82 8.21
N LEU A 98 -14.18 -1.57 8.09
CA LEU A 98 -13.70 -0.71 9.16
C LEU A 98 -14.71 0.42 9.48
N ARG A 99 -15.99 0.25 9.11
CA ARG A 99 -17.02 1.26 9.36
C ARG A 99 -17.22 1.50 10.84
N GLY A 100 -17.25 2.77 11.23
CA GLY A 100 -17.46 3.18 12.62
C GLY A 100 -16.32 2.80 13.58
N VAL A 101 -15.18 2.33 13.07
CA VAL A 101 -14.01 1.96 13.87
C VAL A 101 -13.42 3.17 14.58
N ARG A 102 -12.90 2.97 15.80
CA ARG A 102 -12.11 3.98 16.52
C ARG A 102 -10.63 3.73 16.29
N ILE A 103 -9.93 4.76 15.75
CA ILE A 103 -8.55 4.66 15.30
C ILE A 103 -7.62 5.74 15.88
N HIS A 104 -7.97 6.30 17.03
CA HIS A 104 -7.15 7.32 17.68
C HIS A 104 -5.75 6.79 17.99
N GLY A 105 -4.69 7.46 17.49
CA GLY A 105 -3.30 7.05 17.69
C GLY A 105 -2.94 5.70 17.06
N THR A 106 -3.70 5.21 16.10
CA THR A 106 -3.44 3.98 15.37
C THR A 106 -2.40 4.21 14.29
N SER A 107 -1.45 3.29 14.13
CA SER A 107 -0.54 3.26 12.99
C SER A 107 -1.03 2.27 11.94
N PHE A 108 -1.16 2.74 10.69
CA PHE A 108 -1.38 1.93 9.49
C PHE A 108 -0.21 2.08 8.50
N GLU A 109 0.97 2.46 8.98
CA GLU A 109 2.12 2.70 8.11
C GLU A 109 2.43 1.46 7.25
N PHE A 110 2.61 1.67 5.95
CA PHE A 110 2.82 0.61 4.96
C PHE A 110 1.72 -0.46 4.90
N ALA A 111 0.54 -0.26 5.48
CA ALA A 111 -0.56 -1.22 5.37
C ALA A 111 -1.16 -1.22 3.95
N ASP A 112 -1.72 -2.35 3.56
CA ASP A 112 -2.48 -2.49 2.32
C ASP A 112 -3.97 -2.55 2.65
N MET A 113 -4.67 -1.46 2.40
CA MET A 113 -6.08 -1.25 2.72
C MET A 113 -6.91 -0.95 1.45
N ASP A 114 -6.48 -1.50 0.31
CA ASP A 114 -7.18 -1.32 -0.94
C ASP A 114 -8.65 -1.77 -0.80
N HIS A 115 -9.57 -0.91 -1.21
CA HIS A 115 -11.02 -1.12 -1.13
C HIS A 115 -11.60 -1.27 0.28
N ALA A 116 -10.84 -0.96 1.34
CA ALA A 116 -11.34 -0.97 2.71
C ALA A 116 -12.42 0.09 2.92
N ASP A 117 -13.35 -0.18 3.83
CA ASP A 117 -14.48 0.70 4.12
C ASP A 117 -14.31 1.36 5.49
N PHE A 118 -13.89 2.61 5.53
CA PHE A 118 -13.70 3.44 6.73
C PHE A 118 -14.85 4.42 6.97
N ARG A 119 -15.99 4.26 6.32
CA ARG A 119 -17.09 5.22 6.50
C ARG A 119 -17.47 5.34 7.97
N GLN A 120 -17.69 6.60 8.40
CA GLN A 120 -18.04 6.93 9.79
C GLN A 120 -16.99 6.52 10.84
N SER A 121 -15.75 6.17 10.43
CA SER A 121 -14.67 5.96 11.38
C SER A 121 -14.33 7.25 12.13
N THR A 122 -13.79 7.14 13.34
CA THR A 122 -13.55 8.31 14.19
C THR A 122 -12.26 8.19 14.98
N ILE A 123 -11.57 9.32 15.14
CA ILE A 123 -10.43 9.49 16.05
C ILE A 123 -10.87 9.97 17.44
N ALA A 124 -12.16 9.87 17.79
CA ALA A 124 -12.65 10.24 19.10
C ALA A 124 -12.22 9.24 20.20
N PHE A 125 -11.93 9.76 21.39
CA PHE A 125 -11.64 8.96 22.58
C PHE A 125 -12.56 9.38 23.73
N LEU A 126 -12.76 8.47 24.71
CA LEU A 126 -13.43 8.80 25.94
C LEU A 126 -12.47 9.53 26.88
N ASN A 127 -12.81 10.74 27.30
CA ASN A 127 -12.05 11.45 28.31
C ASN A 127 -12.27 10.84 29.71
N LYS A 128 -11.53 11.32 30.73
CA LYS A 128 -11.63 10.85 32.12
C LYS A 128 -13.05 10.94 32.73
N ASN A 129 -13.95 11.71 32.11
CA ASN A 129 -15.34 11.91 32.54
C ASN A 129 -16.32 11.08 31.71
N ASN A 130 -15.87 10.05 30.97
CA ASN A 130 -16.69 9.24 30.07
C ASN A 130 -17.42 10.06 28.97
N GLN A 131 -16.90 11.24 28.61
CA GLN A 131 -17.42 12.06 27.53
C GLN A 131 -16.55 11.88 26.28
N TRP A 132 -17.18 11.80 25.12
CA TRP A 132 -16.47 11.74 23.83
C TRP A 132 -15.72 13.05 23.59
N SER A 133 -14.43 12.96 23.34
CA SER A 133 -13.56 14.10 23.01
C SER A 133 -12.77 13.79 21.73
N VAL A 134 -12.66 14.79 20.87
CA VAL A 134 -11.82 14.74 19.66
C VAL A 134 -10.60 15.62 19.94
N GLY A 135 -9.42 15.01 19.97
CA GLY A 135 -8.16 15.74 20.11
C GLY A 135 -7.83 16.20 21.54
N GLY A 136 -7.39 15.32 22.42
CA GLY A 136 -6.79 15.66 23.71
C GLY A 136 -5.30 15.89 23.57
N LYS A 137 -4.81 17.01 24.17
CA LYS A 137 -3.37 17.31 24.29
C LYS A 137 -2.73 16.43 25.38
N ASP A 138 -2.69 15.12 25.19
CA ASP A 138 -1.78 14.32 25.99
C ASP A 138 -0.39 14.41 25.39
N LYS A 139 0.50 15.13 26.10
CA LYS A 139 1.84 15.49 25.64
C LYS A 139 2.81 14.32 25.41
N ASN A 140 2.39 13.08 25.67
CA ASN A 140 3.29 11.91 25.68
C ASN A 140 2.91 10.77 24.71
N HIS A 141 1.82 10.88 23.92
CA HIS A 141 1.49 9.88 22.89
C HIS A 141 1.06 10.60 21.62
N SER A 142 1.57 10.19 20.49
CA SER A 142 1.06 10.64 19.19
C SER A 142 -0.43 10.30 19.13
N THR A 143 -1.27 11.34 19.06
CA THR A 143 -2.74 11.19 18.97
C THR A 143 -3.19 11.14 17.52
N THR A 144 -2.26 11.30 16.59
CA THR A 144 -2.51 11.30 15.15
C THR A 144 -2.59 9.89 14.61
N VAL A 145 -3.51 9.66 13.69
CA VAL A 145 -3.56 8.42 12.91
C VAL A 145 -2.54 8.52 11.79
N SER A 146 -1.70 7.50 11.65
CA SER A 146 -0.74 7.43 10.56
C SER A 146 -1.21 6.47 9.47
N PHE A 147 -1.41 7.01 8.26
CA PHE A 147 -1.59 6.28 7.01
C PHE A 147 -0.38 6.47 6.09
N MET A 148 0.79 6.74 6.66
CA MET A 148 2.00 6.99 5.86
C MET A 148 2.35 5.77 5.00
N ASN A 149 2.62 6.04 3.72
CA ASN A 149 3.05 5.03 2.74
C ASN A 149 2.11 3.82 2.61
N CYS A 150 0.87 3.92 3.09
CA CYS A 150 -0.12 2.84 2.95
C CYS A 150 -0.78 2.86 1.57
N SER A 151 -1.39 1.74 1.20
CA SER A 151 -2.28 1.66 0.05
C SER A 151 -3.74 1.77 0.51
N LEU A 152 -4.46 2.74 -0.03
CA LEU A 152 -5.89 3.04 0.18
C LEU A 152 -6.63 3.18 -1.15
N ARG A 153 -6.18 2.47 -2.20
CA ARG A 153 -6.79 2.56 -3.53
C ARG A 153 -8.24 2.10 -3.47
N GLY A 154 -9.14 2.94 -3.97
CA GLY A 154 -10.58 2.67 -3.93
C GLY A 154 -11.20 2.57 -2.54
N ALA A 155 -10.47 2.97 -1.48
CA ALA A 155 -11.00 2.97 -0.12
C ALA A 155 -12.13 3.99 0.06
N LYS A 156 -13.08 3.67 0.94
CA LYS A 156 -14.22 4.54 1.25
C LYS A 156 -13.99 5.23 2.58
N LEU A 157 -13.70 6.53 2.55
CA LEU A 157 -13.44 7.37 3.72
C LEU A 157 -14.58 8.35 4.02
N ASN A 158 -15.71 8.25 3.30
CA ASN A 158 -16.82 9.18 3.41
C ASN A 158 -17.34 9.31 4.85
N ASN A 159 -17.56 10.55 5.29
CA ASN A 159 -18.03 10.88 6.62
C ASN A 159 -17.13 10.39 7.77
N ALA A 160 -15.88 10.00 7.48
CA ALA A 160 -14.89 9.70 8.50
C ALA A 160 -14.38 10.98 9.16
N ASN A 161 -14.02 10.91 10.44
CA ASN A 161 -13.29 11.97 11.12
C ASN A 161 -11.81 11.61 11.19
N LEU A 162 -11.02 12.21 10.30
CA LEU A 162 -9.58 11.96 10.09
C LEU A 162 -8.77 13.26 10.29
N LYS A 163 -9.27 14.12 11.20
CA LYS A 163 -8.58 15.36 11.56
C LYS A 163 -7.15 15.06 12.02
N ASP A 164 -6.20 15.83 11.49
CA ASP A 164 -4.77 15.73 11.81
C ASP A 164 -4.11 14.37 11.41
N ALA A 165 -4.78 13.52 10.61
CA ALA A 165 -4.20 12.27 10.10
C ALA A 165 -3.05 12.55 9.12
N SER A 166 -2.04 11.66 9.08
CA SER A 166 -1.00 11.69 8.05
C SER A 166 -1.31 10.69 6.95
N PHE A 167 -1.41 11.19 5.71
CA PHE A 167 -1.49 10.41 4.47
C PHE A 167 -0.22 10.57 3.63
N ASP A 168 0.90 10.96 4.25
CA ASP A 168 2.13 11.23 3.53
C ASP A 168 2.62 9.97 2.80
N GLY A 169 2.92 10.12 1.51
CA GLY A 169 3.31 9.00 0.66
C GLY A 169 2.21 7.98 0.33
N ALA A 170 0.99 8.12 0.87
CA ALA A 170 -0.09 7.15 0.69
C ALA A 170 -0.59 7.06 -0.77
N LEU A 171 -1.03 5.87 -1.17
CA LEU A 171 -1.65 5.61 -2.47
C LEU A 171 -3.16 5.68 -2.32
N LEU A 172 -3.77 6.79 -2.72
CA LEU A 172 -5.18 7.10 -2.55
C LEU A 172 -5.97 7.05 -3.88
N ASN A 173 -5.44 6.37 -4.89
CA ASN A 173 -6.06 6.32 -6.22
C ASN A 173 -7.54 5.91 -6.14
N GLY A 174 -8.44 6.77 -6.59
CA GLY A 174 -9.88 6.50 -6.59
C GLY A 174 -10.53 6.41 -5.19
N ALA A 175 -9.83 6.78 -4.12
CA ALA A 175 -10.43 6.85 -2.79
C ALA A 175 -11.51 7.95 -2.70
N SER A 176 -12.55 7.73 -1.91
CA SER A 176 -13.66 8.67 -1.76
C SER A 176 -13.67 9.34 -0.39
N PHE A 177 -13.81 10.68 -0.37
CA PHE A 177 -13.70 11.53 0.82
C PHE A 177 -14.96 12.36 1.10
N GLY A 178 -16.08 12.09 0.46
CA GLY A 178 -17.31 12.89 0.63
C GLY A 178 -17.72 13.05 2.10
N GLY A 179 -17.77 14.28 2.61
CA GLY A 179 -18.12 14.56 4.00
C GLY A 179 -17.02 14.23 5.03
N THR A 180 -15.85 13.82 4.63
CA THR A 180 -14.71 13.53 5.54
C THR A 180 -14.21 14.80 6.21
N THR A 181 -13.94 14.75 7.51
CA THR A 181 -13.28 15.84 8.24
C THR A 181 -11.78 15.58 8.27
N LEU A 182 -10.99 16.40 7.59
CA LEU A 182 -9.53 16.26 7.47
C LEU A 182 -8.75 17.25 8.34
N GLY A 183 -9.31 18.46 8.62
CA GLY A 183 -8.63 19.47 9.45
C GLY A 183 -7.22 19.77 8.97
N ASN A 184 -6.21 19.42 9.80
CA ASN A 184 -4.80 19.61 9.48
C ASN A 184 -4.15 18.34 8.90
N ALA A 185 -4.90 17.42 8.31
CA ALA A 185 -4.33 16.22 7.69
C ALA A 185 -3.24 16.57 6.67
N SER A 186 -2.17 15.76 6.64
CA SER A 186 -1.03 15.89 5.74
C SER A 186 -1.16 14.93 4.57
N PHE A 187 -0.69 15.35 3.38
CA PHE A 187 -0.74 14.57 2.13
C PHE A 187 0.59 14.65 1.37
N GLU A 188 1.70 14.97 2.02
CA GLU A 188 2.99 15.15 1.36
C GLU A 188 3.36 13.92 0.51
N GLY A 189 3.58 14.11 -0.78
CA GLY A 189 3.91 13.03 -1.70
C GLY A 189 2.80 11.97 -1.92
N ALA A 190 1.57 12.18 -1.42
CA ALA A 190 0.47 11.26 -1.64
C ALA A 190 0.04 11.18 -3.11
N VAL A 191 -0.49 10.02 -3.53
CA VAL A 191 -1.01 9.78 -4.88
C VAL A 191 -2.52 9.89 -4.86
N LEU A 192 -3.07 10.93 -5.48
CA LEU A 192 -4.49 11.30 -5.47
C LEU A 192 -5.16 11.16 -6.86
N ILE A 193 -4.65 10.27 -7.72
CA ILE A 193 -5.22 10.02 -9.04
C ILE A 193 -6.65 9.48 -8.88
N GLY A 194 -7.63 10.05 -9.57
CA GLY A 194 -9.04 9.64 -9.49
C GLY A 194 -9.76 10.08 -8.20
N VAL A 195 -9.11 10.89 -7.35
CA VAL A 195 -9.75 11.49 -6.17
C VAL A 195 -10.43 12.80 -6.55
N ASN A 196 -11.65 13.01 -6.10
CA ASN A 196 -12.31 14.32 -6.21
C ASN A 196 -11.68 15.31 -5.22
N LEU A 197 -10.71 16.10 -5.68
CA LEU A 197 -9.94 17.01 -4.84
C LEU A 197 -10.82 18.08 -4.16
N ALA A 198 -11.97 18.45 -4.76
CA ALA A 198 -12.90 19.39 -4.16
C ALA A 198 -13.55 18.84 -2.89
N GLU A 199 -13.70 17.54 -2.75
CA GLU A 199 -14.24 16.89 -1.55
C GLU A 199 -13.28 16.92 -0.37
N LEU A 200 -11.97 17.03 -0.61
CA LEU A 200 -10.96 17.07 0.46
C LEU A 200 -11.11 18.33 1.33
N ARG A 201 -11.57 19.44 0.75
CA ARG A 201 -11.73 20.72 1.46
C ARG A 201 -10.48 21.15 2.24
N VAL A 202 -9.31 20.82 1.72
CA VAL A 202 -8.01 21.25 2.26
C VAL A 202 -7.43 22.37 1.39
N PRO A 203 -6.63 23.27 1.95
CA PRO A 203 -5.96 24.32 1.19
C PRO A 203 -5.06 23.74 0.08
N ALA A 204 -5.03 24.39 -1.08
CA ALA A 204 -4.30 23.91 -2.26
C ALA A 204 -2.79 23.75 -2.04
N ASP A 205 -2.22 24.58 -1.16
CA ASP A 205 -0.80 24.51 -0.77
C ASP A 205 -0.42 23.17 -0.12
N ARG A 206 -1.35 22.52 0.59
CA ARG A 206 -1.15 21.18 1.18
C ARG A 206 -1.15 20.06 0.15
N LEU A 207 -1.66 20.31 -1.05
CA LEU A 207 -1.71 19.34 -2.14
C LEU A 207 -0.61 19.56 -3.19
N LYS A 208 0.24 20.57 -2.99
CA LYS A 208 1.24 21.00 -3.98
C LYS A 208 2.21 19.90 -4.39
N ASN A 209 2.62 19.05 -3.46
CA ASN A 209 3.57 17.96 -3.70
C ASN A 209 2.88 16.59 -3.89
N CYS A 210 1.55 16.58 -4.00
CA CYS A 210 0.80 15.36 -4.32
C CYS A 210 0.90 15.01 -5.80
N ILE A 211 0.76 13.73 -6.08
CA ILE A 211 0.64 13.22 -7.45
C ILE A 211 -0.84 13.13 -7.80
N THR A 212 -1.31 14.03 -8.64
CA THR A 212 -2.69 14.10 -9.12
C THR A 212 -2.79 13.61 -10.57
N GLU A 213 -3.95 13.76 -11.19
CA GLU A 213 -4.13 13.45 -12.62
C GLU A 213 -3.07 14.14 -13.48
N PRO A 214 -2.56 13.46 -14.52
CA PRO A 214 -1.65 14.06 -15.49
C PRO A 214 -2.25 15.30 -16.12
N GLY A 215 -1.52 16.42 -16.03
CA GLY A 215 -1.94 17.71 -16.62
C GLY A 215 -1.97 17.70 -18.15
N ALA A 216 -2.51 18.78 -18.73
CA ALA A 216 -2.62 18.94 -20.18
C ALA A 216 -1.24 18.89 -20.88
N GLU A 217 -0.21 19.46 -20.27
CA GLU A 217 1.16 19.46 -20.80
C GLU A 217 1.72 18.03 -20.95
N LEU A 218 1.57 17.20 -19.92
CA LEU A 218 2.02 15.81 -20.00
C LEU A 218 1.21 15.02 -21.04
N LYS A 219 -0.10 15.24 -21.12
CA LYS A 219 -0.96 14.61 -22.13
C LYS A 219 -0.55 15.00 -23.55
N ALA A 220 -0.16 16.24 -23.77
CA ALA A 220 0.33 16.71 -25.06
C ALA A 220 1.66 16.06 -25.47
N ARG A 221 2.50 15.65 -24.51
CA ARG A 221 3.78 14.97 -24.77
C ARG A 221 3.66 13.46 -24.99
N LEU A 222 2.48 12.87 -24.78
CA LEU A 222 2.29 11.43 -24.91
C LEU A 222 2.78 10.85 -26.25
N PRO A 223 2.52 11.48 -27.44
CA PRO A 223 3.04 10.96 -28.71
C PRO A 223 4.58 10.91 -28.76
N GLU A 224 5.26 11.92 -28.19
CA GLU A 224 6.73 11.96 -28.10
C GLU A 224 7.26 10.82 -27.23
N LEU A 225 6.67 10.63 -26.05
CA LEU A 225 7.06 9.56 -25.12
C LEU A 225 6.83 8.17 -25.74
N VAL A 226 5.73 7.97 -26.46
CA VAL A 226 5.45 6.71 -27.18
C VAL A 226 6.51 6.48 -28.28
N ALA A 227 6.86 7.52 -29.05
CA ALA A 227 7.89 7.42 -30.09
C ALA A 227 9.27 7.02 -29.53
N ILE A 228 9.63 7.48 -28.31
CA ILE A 228 10.85 7.05 -27.62
C ILE A 228 10.83 5.53 -27.37
N LEU A 229 9.68 4.97 -26.91
CA LEU A 229 9.55 3.54 -26.69
C LEU A 229 9.61 2.72 -27.98
N GLU A 230 8.97 3.20 -29.05
CA GLU A 230 8.99 2.54 -30.36
C GLU A 230 10.40 2.51 -30.92
N ASN A 231 11.11 3.64 -30.82
CA ASN A 231 12.50 3.75 -31.27
C ASN A 231 13.44 2.80 -30.49
N ALA A 232 13.22 2.67 -29.18
CA ALA A 232 13.96 1.73 -28.33
C ALA A 232 13.65 0.26 -28.66
N GLN A 233 12.42 -0.05 -29.01
CA GLN A 233 12.03 -1.37 -29.47
C GLN A 233 12.76 -1.76 -30.77
N VAL A 234 12.84 -0.83 -31.73
CA VAL A 234 13.60 -1.01 -32.97
C VAL A 234 15.09 -1.22 -32.67
N TRP A 235 15.66 -0.43 -31.76
CA TRP A 235 17.06 -0.56 -31.34
C TRP A 235 17.34 -1.95 -30.77
N ALA A 236 16.48 -2.45 -29.89
CA ALA A 236 16.63 -3.77 -29.28
C ALA A 236 16.45 -4.91 -30.30
N GLN A 237 15.50 -4.78 -31.24
CA GLN A 237 15.25 -5.78 -32.30
C GLN A 237 16.36 -5.85 -33.34
N THR A 238 17.09 -4.78 -33.54
CA THR A 238 18.15 -4.67 -34.56
C THR A 238 19.56 -4.81 -34.01
N ASP A 239 19.70 -5.26 -32.73
CA ASP A 239 20.98 -5.32 -32.02
C ASP A 239 21.76 -3.99 -32.09
N GLY A 240 21.06 -2.88 -31.92
CA GLY A 240 21.64 -1.53 -31.92
C GLY A 240 21.95 -0.93 -33.28
N ARG A 241 21.58 -1.58 -34.39
CA ARG A 241 21.87 -1.07 -35.73
C ARG A 241 20.96 0.09 -36.16
N GLN A 242 19.75 0.14 -35.61
CA GLN A 242 18.77 1.19 -35.85
C GLN A 242 18.09 1.59 -34.56
N GLY A 243 17.53 2.78 -34.47
CA GLY A 243 16.90 3.28 -33.27
C GLY A 243 17.91 3.78 -32.23
N ALA A 244 17.45 3.94 -31.00
CA ALA A 244 18.26 4.35 -29.86
C ALA A 244 17.66 3.78 -28.56
N PRO A 245 18.47 3.53 -27.50
CA PRO A 245 17.95 3.17 -26.19
C PRO A 245 16.99 4.25 -25.68
N ALA A 246 15.89 3.83 -25.01
CA ALA A 246 14.96 4.78 -24.44
C ALA A 246 15.63 5.58 -23.31
N ASN A 247 15.52 6.90 -23.40
CA ASN A 247 15.92 7.82 -22.35
C ASN A 247 14.68 8.57 -21.84
N LEU A 248 14.23 8.22 -20.64
CA LEU A 248 13.07 8.78 -19.96
C LEU A 248 13.47 9.38 -18.60
N GLU A 249 14.76 9.70 -18.42
CA GLU A 249 15.30 10.23 -17.17
C GLU A 249 14.57 11.51 -16.73
N GLY A 250 14.06 11.55 -15.48
CA GLY A 250 13.32 12.68 -14.93
C GLY A 250 11.89 12.85 -15.47
N GLU A 251 11.45 12.03 -16.41
CA GLU A 251 10.13 12.15 -17.03
C GLU A 251 9.01 11.62 -16.13
N ASP A 252 7.79 12.13 -16.34
CA ASP A 252 6.57 11.55 -15.81
C ASP A 252 5.98 10.58 -16.84
N ILE A 253 6.18 9.28 -16.61
CA ILE A 253 5.80 8.23 -17.56
C ILE A 253 4.50 7.50 -17.19
N ARG A 254 3.71 8.04 -16.27
CA ARG A 254 2.45 7.41 -15.83
C ARG A 254 1.44 7.21 -16.98
N LEU A 255 1.46 8.07 -17.99
CA LEU A 255 0.64 7.91 -19.20
C LEU A 255 1.08 6.74 -20.09
N LEU A 256 2.30 6.23 -19.91
CA LEU A 256 2.84 5.09 -20.66
C LEU A 256 2.54 3.75 -19.99
N ALA A 257 1.86 3.70 -18.82
CA ALA A 257 1.69 2.49 -18.03
C ALA A 257 1.23 1.28 -18.87
N GLY A 258 0.22 1.44 -19.74
CA GLY A 258 -0.24 0.37 -20.61
C GLY A 258 0.63 0.10 -21.83
N ALA A 259 1.50 1.04 -22.21
CA ALA A 259 2.37 0.94 -23.39
C ALA A 259 3.72 0.29 -23.10
N MET A 260 4.10 0.13 -21.84
CA MET A 260 5.41 -0.43 -21.44
C MET A 260 5.42 -1.96 -21.51
N ARG A 261 4.31 -2.61 -21.24
CA ARG A 261 4.21 -4.06 -21.08
C ARG A 261 4.74 -4.86 -22.26
N ASN A 262 5.46 -5.96 -21.97
CA ASN A 262 5.97 -6.94 -22.94
C ASN A 262 6.89 -6.32 -24.02
N ARG A 263 7.67 -5.28 -23.66
CA ARG A 263 8.60 -4.61 -24.57
C ARG A 263 10.06 -5.01 -24.32
N LYS A 264 10.87 -4.89 -25.36
CA LYS A 264 12.33 -4.98 -25.29
C LYS A 264 12.90 -3.60 -25.01
N LEU A 265 13.25 -3.36 -23.75
CA LEU A 265 13.71 -2.07 -23.24
C LEU A 265 15.06 -2.21 -22.53
N THR A 266 15.91 -3.09 -23.05
CA THR A 266 17.27 -3.31 -22.53
C THR A 266 18.03 -1.98 -22.44
N GLY A 267 18.64 -1.69 -21.30
CA GLY A 267 19.40 -0.47 -21.07
C GLY A 267 18.59 0.81 -21.02
N ILE A 268 17.25 0.72 -20.83
CA ILE A 268 16.40 1.91 -20.67
C ILE A 268 16.90 2.78 -19.49
N ARG A 269 16.90 4.08 -19.70
CA ARG A 269 17.24 5.08 -18.67
C ARG A 269 15.98 5.72 -18.14
N CYS A 270 15.64 5.38 -16.90
CA CYS A 270 14.48 5.84 -16.16
C CYS A 270 14.89 6.43 -14.79
N ALA A 271 16.13 6.91 -14.64
CA ALA A 271 16.55 7.54 -13.39
C ALA A 271 15.65 8.74 -13.06
N LYS A 272 15.23 8.86 -11.79
CA LYS A 272 14.38 9.94 -11.30
C LYS A 272 13.03 10.10 -12.00
N THR A 273 12.56 9.07 -12.74
CA THR A 273 11.24 9.10 -13.37
C THR A 273 10.12 9.06 -12.34
N ARG A 274 8.98 9.65 -12.68
CA ARG A 274 7.72 9.40 -11.98
C ARG A 274 6.95 8.31 -12.72
N ALA A 275 6.99 7.09 -12.18
CA ALA A 275 6.46 5.87 -12.79
C ALA A 275 5.50 5.11 -11.85
N VAL A 276 4.77 5.85 -11.01
CA VAL A 276 3.82 5.25 -10.04
C VAL A 276 2.78 4.41 -10.78
N GLY A 277 2.67 3.12 -10.40
CA GLY A 277 1.75 2.17 -11.01
C GLY A 277 2.08 1.80 -12.47
N ALA A 278 3.28 2.10 -12.96
CA ALA A 278 3.70 1.69 -14.30
C ALA A 278 3.77 0.18 -14.43
N ASP A 279 3.29 -0.37 -15.56
CA ASP A 279 3.30 -1.81 -15.83
C ASP A 279 4.46 -2.18 -16.76
N PHE A 280 5.51 -2.75 -16.17
CA PHE A 280 6.68 -3.30 -16.85
C PHE A 280 6.62 -4.83 -16.96
N SER A 281 5.44 -5.43 -16.82
CA SER A 281 5.30 -6.90 -16.87
C SER A 281 5.86 -7.47 -18.16
N ALA A 282 6.59 -8.57 -18.03
CA ALA A 282 7.22 -9.31 -19.13
C ALA A 282 8.15 -8.45 -20.04
N CYS A 283 8.66 -7.31 -19.53
CA CYS A 283 9.63 -6.50 -20.26
C CYS A 283 11.04 -7.07 -20.18
N GLU A 284 11.81 -6.92 -21.26
CA GLU A 284 13.27 -7.11 -21.25
C GLU A 284 13.93 -5.81 -20.77
N LEU A 285 14.37 -5.78 -19.51
CA LEU A 285 14.90 -4.60 -18.81
C LEU A 285 16.35 -4.82 -18.32
N GLN A 286 17.10 -5.66 -19.01
CA GLN A 286 18.49 -5.92 -18.64
C GLN A 286 19.29 -4.61 -18.63
N ALA A 287 20.08 -4.41 -17.59
CA ALA A 287 20.88 -3.21 -17.36
C ALA A 287 20.07 -1.89 -17.38
N ALA A 288 18.77 -1.95 -17.11
CA ALA A 288 17.92 -0.75 -16.96
C ALA A 288 18.36 0.09 -15.75
N ASN A 289 18.23 1.40 -15.85
CA ASN A 289 18.52 2.33 -14.76
C ASN A 289 17.24 2.99 -14.25
N PHE A 290 16.83 2.69 -13.02
CA PHE A 290 15.70 3.27 -12.30
C PHE A 290 16.15 4.04 -11.05
N ASP A 291 17.40 4.49 -10.98
CA ASP A 291 17.93 5.16 -9.79
C ASP A 291 17.10 6.38 -9.39
N GLY A 292 16.69 6.43 -8.13
CA GLY A 292 15.88 7.52 -7.57
C GLY A 292 14.48 7.67 -8.18
N ALA A 293 14.00 6.70 -8.95
CA ALA A 293 12.67 6.74 -9.54
C ALA A 293 11.56 6.52 -8.50
N ASP A 294 10.40 7.16 -8.71
CA ASP A 294 9.18 6.86 -7.98
C ASP A 294 8.41 5.73 -8.68
N LEU A 295 8.62 4.51 -8.21
CA LEU A 295 8.08 3.26 -8.73
C LEU A 295 7.06 2.64 -7.78
N ARG A 296 6.43 3.43 -6.92
CA ARG A 296 5.39 2.93 -6.01
C ARG A 296 4.31 2.18 -6.78
N SER A 297 3.99 0.97 -6.34
CA SER A 297 3.05 0.06 -7.02
C SER A 297 3.38 -0.26 -8.48
N ALA A 298 4.59 -0.05 -8.94
CA ALA A 298 5.00 -0.49 -10.27
C ALA A 298 5.00 -2.03 -10.36
N ILE A 299 4.70 -2.55 -11.54
CA ILE A 299 4.53 -3.98 -11.77
C ILE A 299 5.66 -4.48 -12.66
N PHE A 300 6.50 -5.38 -12.12
CA PHE A 300 7.62 -6.02 -12.83
C PHE A 300 7.41 -7.54 -12.94
N ILE A 301 6.17 -8.00 -12.94
CA ILE A 301 5.84 -9.42 -13.02
C ILE A 301 6.45 -10.03 -14.29
N ASP A 302 7.18 -11.16 -14.14
CA ASP A 302 7.87 -11.84 -15.24
C ASP A 302 8.91 -11.00 -16.01
N ALA A 303 9.31 -9.82 -15.50
CA ALA A 303 10.30 -8.97 -16.16
C ALA A 303 11.72 -9.53 -16.05
N ASP A 304 12.53 -9.35 -17.07
CA ASP A 304 13.97 -9.64 -17.02
C ASP A 304 14.74 -8.38 -16.57
N LEU A 305 15.12 -8.38 -15.29
CA LEU A 305 15.77 -7.27 -14.61
C LEU A 305 17.25 -7.55 -14.31
N ARG A 306 17.87 -8.50 -15.01
CA ARG A 306 19.29 -8.80 -14.80
C ARG A 306 20.16 -7.56 -14.97
N GLY A 307 20.97 -7.26 -13.95
CA GLY A 307 21.87 -6.12 -13.94
C GLY A 307 21.18 -4.75 -13.90
N ALA A 308 19.88 -4.67 -13.60
CA ALA A 308 19.15 -3.40 -13.44
C ALA A 308 19.54 -2.69 -12.15
N SER A 309 19.51 -1.35 -12.15
CA SER A 309 19.77 -0.52 -10.97
C SER A 309 18.50 0.19 -10.50
N PHE A 310 18.26 0.12 -9.18
CA PHE A 310 17.14 0.75 -8.45
C PHE A 310 17.66 1.57 -7.26
N ARG A 311 18.91 2.02 -7.29
CA ARG A 311 19.52 2.75 -6.16
C ARG A 311 18.68 3.95 -5.74
N GLY A 312 18.30 3.99 -4.47
CA GLY A 312 17.47 5.07 -3.92
C GLY A 312 16.06 5.18 -4.51
N ALA A 313 15.59 4.21 -5.28
CA ALA A 313 14.23 4.22 -5.84
C ALA A 313 13.17 3.99 -4.76
N ASN A 314 11.98 4.57 -4.95
CA ASN A 314 10.82 4.27 -4.11
C ASN A 314 10.00 3.13 -4.76
N LEU A 315 10.10 1.94 -4.20
CA LEU A 315 9.48 0.70 -4.67
C LEU A 315 8.39 0.19 -3.72
N VAL A 316 7.88 1.05 -2.84
CA VAL A 316 6.83 0.69 -1.89
C VAL A 316 5.62 0.11 -2.64
N HIS A 317 5.15 -1.07 -2.22
CA HIS A 317 4.10 -1.85 -2.90
C HIS A 317 4.40 -2.28 -4.35
N ALA A 318 5.64 -2.24 -4.83
CA ALA A 318 5.98 -2.75 -6.17
C ALA A 318 5.87 -4.28 -6.23
N ASP A 319 5.58 -4.83 -7.41
CA ASP A 319 5.43 -6.28 -7.61
C ASP A 319 6.50 -6.83 -8.55
N PHE A 320 7.44 -7.59 -7.99
CA PHE A 320 8.51 -8.31 -8.67
C PHE A 320 8.24 -9.82 -8.78
N SER A 321 6.98 -10.26 -8.65
CA SER A 321 6.65 -11.68 -8.72
C SER A 321 7.19 -12.30 -9.99
N ARG A 322 7.91 -13.41 -9.86
CA ARG A 322 8.54 -14.16 -10.94
C ARG A 322 9.55 -13.36 -11.80
N ALA A 323 9.95 -12.16 -11.39
CA ALA A 323 10.96 -11.38 -12.08
C ALA A 323 12.33 -12.10 -12.04
N ASN A 324 13.13 -11.94 -13.10
CA ASN A 324 14.48 -12.44 -13.17
C ASN A 324 15.47 -11.38 -12.65
N LEU A 325 15.95 -11.58 -11.44
CA LEU A 325 16.91 -10.72 -10.74
C LEU A 325 18.30 -11.38 -10.63
N LEU A 326 18.64 -12.29 -11.52
CA LEU A 326 19.98 -12.89 -11.59
C LEU A 326 21.00 -11.89 -12.14
N PRO A 327 22.32 -12.14 -11.96
CA PRO A 327 23.35 -11.32 -12.59
C PRO A 327 23.28 -11.34 -14.11
N LEU A 328 23.53 -10.19 -14.76
CA LEU A 328 23.77 -10.09 -16.18
C LEU A 328 25.27 -10.27 -16.47
N VAL A 329 25.64 -11.33 -17.15
CA VAL A 329 27.04 -11.54 -17.54
C VAL A 329 27.30 -10.88 -18.90
N LEU A 330 28.17 -9.88 -18.91
CA LEU A 330 28.58 -9.18 -20.13
C LEU A 330 29.57 -10.02 -20.94
N LYS A 331 29.73 -9.69 -22.23
CA LYS A 331 30.73 -10.33 -23.11
C LYS A 331 32.19 -10.22 -22.58
N SER A 332 32.45 -9.20 -21.77
CA SER A 332 33.74 -9.02 -21.09
C SER A 332 33.98 -9.97 -19.92
N GLY A 333 32.97 -10.77 -19.51
CA GLY A 333 33.01 -11.62 -18.32
C GLY A 333 32.60 -10.90 -17.03
N VAL A 334 32.33 -9.58 -17.07
CA VAL A 334 31.85 -8.82 -15.91
C VAL A 334 30.39 -9.21 -15.65
N ALA A 335 30.06 -9.52 -14.39
CA ALA A 335 28.69 -9.76 -13.95
C ALA A 335 28.11 -8.50 -13.29
N LEU A 336 27.01 -8.01 -13.83
CA LEU A 336 26.22 -6.92 -13.24
C LEU A 336 25.08 -7.54 -12.44
N THR A 337 25.05 -7.34 -11.13
CA THR A 337 23.93 -7.75 -10.26
C THR A 337 22.89 -6.65 -10.17
N PRO A 338 21.59 -6.97 -10.05
CA PRO A 338 20.59 -5.97 -9.73
C PRO A 338 20.94 -5.25 -8.42
N ASP A 339 20.81 -3.92 -8.40
CA ASP A 339 21.23 -3.08 -7.28
C ASP A 339 20.03 -2.34 -6.67
N PHE A 340 19.75 -2.61 -5.39
CA PHE A 340 18.67 -1.98 -4.62
C PHE A 340 19.21 -1.12 -3.47
N GLU A 341 20.48 -0.71 -3.51
CA GLU A 341 21.07 0.09 -2.41
C GLU A 341 20.27 1.37 -2.15
N GLY A 342 19.81 1.56 -0.91
CA GLY A 342 19.01 2.71 -0.49
C GLY A 342 17.58 2.75 -1.04
N ALA A 343 17.11 1.72 -1.77
CA ALA A 343 15.75 1.64 -2.23
C ALA A 343 14.75 1.39 -1.08
N LEU A 344 13.56 1.99 -1.15
CA LEU A 344 12.46 1.71 -0.23
C LEU A 344 11.67 0.52 -0.77
N LEU A 345 11.72 -0.62 -0.08
CA LEU A 345 11.15 -1.89 -0.52
C LEU A 345 9.96 -2.35 0.33
N ASP A 346 9.44 -1.50 1.21
CA ASP A 346 8.33 -1.85 2.09
C ASP A 346 7.14 -2.36 1.26
N ARG A 347 6.63 -3.54 1.63
CA ARG A 347 5.54 -4.22 0.92
C ARG A 347 5.84 -4.56 -0.55
N ALA A 348 7.07 -4.48 -1.01
CA ALA A 348 7.43 -5.00 -2.32
C ALA A 348 7.32 -6.53 -2.35
N ASN A 349 6.72 -7.07 -3.41
CA ASN A 349 6.43 -8.49 -3.56
C ASN A 349 7.50 -9.16 -4.43
N PHE A 350 8.29 -10.06 -3.86
CA PHE A 350 9.32 -10.84 -4.56
C PHE A 350 8.97 -12.33 -4.68
N ARG A 351 7.69 -12.67 -4.63
CA ARG A 351 7.27 -14.07 -4.71
C ARG A 351 7.76 -14.72 -5.99
N GLU A 352 8.42 -15.88 -5.88
CA GLU A 352 8.95 -16.64 -7.01
C GLU A 352 9.96 -15.87 -7.89
N ALA A 353 10.45 -14.71 -7.44
CA ALA A 353 11.51 -14.00 -8.15
C ALA A 353 12.79 -14.82 -8.15
N GLN A 354 13.45 -14.91 -9.31
CA GLN A 354 14.76 -15.54 -9.44
C GLN A 354 15.84 -14.56 -8.95
N ARG A 355 16.51 -14.89 -7.86
CA ARG A 355 17.58 -14.06 -7.27
C ARG A 355 18.69 -14.94 -6.69
N VAL A 356 19.90 -14.40 -6.61
CA VAL A 356 20.98 -15.06 -5.88
C VAL A 356 20.56 -15.13 -4.42
N PRO A 357 20.66 -16.28 -3.74
CA PRO A 357 20.46 -16.36 -2.30
C PRO A 357 21.37 -15.36 -1.59
N VAL A 358 20.80 -14.52 -0.72
CA VAL A 358 21.54 -13.59 0.14
C VAL A 358 22.00 -14.35 1.38
#